data_8e1553f2ecea42727af069569aafbaaa
#
_entry.id   8e1553f2ecea42727af069569aafbaaa
#
_cell.length_a   1.000
_cell.length_b   1.000
_cell.length_c   1.000
_cell.angle_alpha   90.00
_cell.angle_beta   90.00
_cell.angle_gamma   90.00
#
_symmetry.space_group_name_H-M   'P 1'
#
loop_
_entity.id
_entity.type
_entity.pdbx_description
1 polymer ?
#
loop_
_entity_poly.entity_id
_entity_poly.type
_entity_poly.pdbx_seq_one_letter_code
_entity_poly.pdbx_strand_id
1 'polypeptide(L)'
;VALAQSCLPTETEYNDQWNKMDTPHDKLDKLDKLAHHGVIDDPSYYACIQEQFSFFSKVVDKVEELFQKYHRVIITGDHGSSRLAARFFHAREGYPAPASSQVCSHGRFCIFNGAKIIASSNQVIAKDSDGNQYLIFKNYDHFKQSGFAAGGDDENAQYGELHGGASPEELLVPVVVFDSIHELPLTATWKKDSIKFSMKKAKPVILFNKPVQNVQASLGSVDGICTPIDTVGKEWMIVFSENKAEATKNFKYDPIIIADGKVVHVPSLEIKPALGGGDFDL
;
A
#
# COMPACT_ATOMS: atom_id res chain seq x y z
N VAL A 1 7.64 8.11 -10.25
CA VAL A 1 7.68 7.20 -11.43
C VAL A 1 7.18 7.94 -12.67
N ALA A 2 6.05 8.64 -12.60
CA ALA A 2 5.48 9.39 -13.75
C ALA A 2 6.39 10.51 -14.28
N LEU A 3 7.22 11.13 -13.43
CA LEU A 3 8.18 12.18 -13.85
C LEU A 3 9.36 11.64 -14.65
N ALA A 4 9.63 10.35 -14.63
CA ALA A 4 10.73 9.72 -15.38
C ALA A 4 10.28 9.16 -16.73
N GLN A 5 8.97 9.16 -17.02
CA GLN A 5 8.41 8.66 -18.26
C GLN A 5 8.01 9.81 -19.19
N SER A 6 8.21 9.66 -20.47
CA SER A 6 7.81 10.65 -21.48
C SER A 6 6.29 10.69 -21.72
N CYS A 7 5.52 9.80 -21.08
CA CYS A 7 4.07 9.71 -21.12
C CYS A 7 3.52 9.39 -19.72
N LEU A 8 2.26 9.74 -19.49
CA LEU A 8 1.55 9.34 -18.28
C LEU A 8 1.16 7.87 -18.36
N PRO A 9 1.20 7.12 -17.25
CA PRO A 9 0.65 5.77 -17.22
C PRO A 9 -0.88 5.83 -17.40
N THR A 10 -1.47 4.80 -18.00
CA THR A 10 -2.92 4.61 -17.97
C THR A 10 -3.38 4.26 -16.55
N GLU A 11 -4.68 4.43 -16.27
CA GLU A 11 -5.25 4.03 -14.99
C GLU A 11 -5.01 2.53 -14.70
N THR A 12 -5.11 1.69 -15.73
CA THR A 12 -4.83 0.25 -15.60
C THR A 12 -3.36 -0.01 -15.23
N GLU A 13 -2.41 0.64 -15.90
CA GLU A 13 -0.98 0.50 -15.60
C GLU A 13 -0.65 1.00 -14.20
N TYR A 14 -1.27 2.11 -13.77
CA TYR A 14 -1.11 2.64 -12.42
C TYR A 14 -1.62 1.64 -11.38
N ASN A 15 -2.83 1.12 -11.54
CA ASN A 15 -3.41 0.14 -10.63
C ASN A 15 -2.62 -1.18 -10.62
N ASP A 16 -2.10 -1.61 -11.77
CA ASP A 16 -1.25 -2.79 -11.87
C ASP A 16 0.08 -2.61 -11.12
N GLN A 17 0.69 -1.43 -11.22
CA GLN A 17 1.92 -1.12 -10.47
C GLN A 17 1.64 -1.05 -8.96
N TRP A 18 0.53 -0.42 -8.56
CA TRP A 18 0.11 -0.35 -7.18
C TRP A 18 -0.10 -1.75 -6.57
N ASN A 19 -0.83 -2.61 -7.27
CA ASN A 19 -1.12 -3.97 -6.81
C ASN A 19 0.11 -4.89 -6.80
N LYS A 20 1.17 -4.56 -7.53
CA LYS A 20 2.44 -5.30 -7.58
C LYS A 20 3.49 -4.80 -6.58
N MET A 21 3.17 -3.81 -5.74
CA MET A 21 4.11 -3.33 -4.73
C MET A 21 4.37 -4.42 -3.69
N ASP A 22 5.63 -4.77 -3.49
CA ASP A 22 6.04 -5.71 -2.44
C ASP A 22 5.90 -5.13 -1.03
N THR A 23 5.81 -3.80 -0.92
CA THR A 23 5.64 -3.10 0.34
C THR A 23 4.16 -3.13 0.75
N PRO A 24 3.82 -3.52 1.99
CA PRO A 24 2.45 -3.44 2.48
C PRO A 24 1.89 -2.02 2.37
N HIS A 25 0.71 -1.89 1.79
CA HIS A 25 0.05 -0.60 1.56
C HIS A 25 -1.46 -0.72 1.79
N ASP A 26 -2.10 0.41 2.05
CA ASP A 26 -3.54 0.53 2.27
C ASP A 26 -4.03 1.90 1.79
N LYS A 27 -5.30 2.03 1.46
CA LYS A 27 -5.93 3.26 0.98
C LYS A 27 -6.76 3.91 2.08
N LEU A 28 -6.69 5.23 2.18
CA LEU A 28 -7.49 6.03 3.10
C LEU A 28 -8.77 6.53 2.41
N ASP A 29 -9.56 5.64 1.83
CA ASP A 29 -10.76 5.93 1.02
C ASP A 29 -11.76 6.88 1.71
N LYS A 30 -11.83 6.85 3.04
CA LYS A 30 -12.71 7.75 3.77
C LYS A 30 -12.25 9.21 3.67
N LEU A 31 -10.95 9.45 3.63
CA LEU A 31 -10.41 10.81 3.51
C LEU A 31 -10.70 11.37 2.12
N ASP A 32 -10.51 10.58 1.09
CA ASP A 32 -10.84 10.93 -0.29
C ASP A 32 -12.34 11.30 -0.43
N LYS A 33 -13.22 10.47 0.07
CA LYS A 33 -14.66 10.77 0.08
C LYS A 33 -15.00 12.08 0.79
N LEU A 34 -14.36 12.38 1.92
CA LEU A 34 -14.58 13.61 2.66
C LEU A 34 -14.07 14.84 1.91
N ALA A 35 -12.99 14.72 1.15
CA ALA A 35 -12.45 15.82 0.34
C ALA A 35 -13.41 16.24 -0.78
N HIS A 36 -14.11 15.29 -1.38
CA HIS A 36 -15.11 15.57 -2.43
C HIS A 36 -16.47 16.05 -1.91
N HIS A 37 -16.77 15.89 -0.62
CA HIS A 37 -18.00 16.34 -0.02
C HIS A 37 -17.89 17.77 0.52
N GLY A 38 -19.03 18.44 0.51
CA GLY A 38 -19.17 19.79 1.05
C GLY A 38 -19.14 20.85 -0.05
N VAL A 39 -20.01 21.81 0.11
CA VAL A 39 -20.17 22.93 -0.81
C VAL A 39 -19.38 24.10 -0.26
N ILE A 40 -18.46 24.68 -1.04
CA ILE A 40 -17.73 25.87 -0.64
C ILE A 40 -18.74 26.99 -0.34
N ASP A 41 -18.48 27.72 0.75
CA ASP A 41 -19.34 28.80 1.28
C ASP A 41 -20.66 28.33 1.93
N ASP A 42 -20.84 27.00 2.11
CA ASP A 42 -21.97 26.40 2.85
C ASP A 42 -21.51 25.88 4.23
N PRO A 43 -22.36 25.90 5.27
CA PRO A 43 -22.02 25.32 6.58
C PRO A 43 -21.58 23.86 6.52
N SER A 44 -22.07 23.08 5.56
CA SER A 44 -21.66 21.69 5.34
C SER A 44 -20.16 21.56 5.02
N TYR A 45 -19.58 22.54 4.35
CA TYR A 45 -18.16 22.56 4.05
C TYR A 45 -17.30 22.61 5.32
N TYR A 46 -17.66 23.45 6.28
CA TYR A 46 -16.96 23.52 7.55
C TYR A 46 -17.10 22.24 8.37
N ALA A 47 -18.29 21.63 8.32
CA ALA A 47 -18.49 20.32 8.95
C ALA A 47 -17.60 19.23 8.33
N CYS A 48 -17.47 19.21 7.01
CA CYS A 48 -16.55 18.31 6.31
C CYS A 48 -15.09 18.52 6.70
N ILE A 49 -14.64 19.77 6.81
CA ILE A 49 -13.27 20.07 7.25
C ILE A 49 -13.06 19.57 8.69
N GLN A 50 -13.98 19.80 9.60
CA GLN A 50 -13.89 19.30 10.97
C GLN A 50 -13.83 17.77 11.02
N GLU A 51 -14.60 17.09 10.17
CA GLU A 51 -14.58 15.65 10.06
C GLU A 51 -13.24 15.14 9.51
N GLN A 52 -12.65 15.83 8.52
CA GLN A 52 -11.30 15.54 8.03
C GLN A 52 -10.27 15.64 9.15
N PHE A 53 -10.27 16.71 9.95
CA PHE A 53 -9.36 16.85 11.09
C PHE A 53 -9.56 15.75 12.13
N SER A 54 -10.80 15.38 12.41
CA SER A 54 -11.11 14.27 13.33
C SER A 54 -10.60 12.92 12.78
N PHE A 55 -10.62 12.77 11.46
CA PHE A 55 -10.09 11.59 10.80
C PHE A 55 -8.55 11.52 10.89
N PHE A 56 -7.86 12.65 10.81
CA PHE A 56 -6.40 12.67 10.96
C PHE A 56 -5.93 12.16 12.33
N SER A 57 -6.67 12.42 13.40
CA SER A 57 -6.35 11.82 14.70
C SER A 57 -6.35 10.28 14.64
N LYS A 58 -7.33 9.69 13.95
CA LYS A 58 -7.38 8.24 13.76
C LYS A 58 -6.26 7.70 12.85
N VAL A 59 -5.79 8.52 11.90
CA VAL A 59 -4.62 8.17 11.09
C VAL A 59 -3.36 8.13 11.96
N VAL A 60 -3.20 9.07 12.90
CA VAL A 60 -2.08 9.06 13.87
C VAL A 60 -2.12 7.80 14.72
N ASP A 61 -3.27 7.46 15.31
CA ASP A 61 -3.44 6.22 16.08
C ASP A 61 -3.07 4.98 15.24
N LYS A 62 -3.45 4.98 13.95
CA LYS A 62 -3.10 3.90 13.02
C LYS A 62 -1.60 3.84 12.73
N VAL A 63 -0.92 4.96 12.60
CA VAL A 63 0.54 5.02 12.45
C VAL A 63 1.22 4.43 13.68
N GLU A 64 0.76 4.76 14.89
CA GLU A 64 1.29 4.18 16.13
C GLU A 64 1.10 2.67 16.19
N GLU A 65 -0.06 2.17 15.77
CA GLU A 65 -0.30 0.72 15.66
C GLU A 65 0.67 0.06 14.65
N LEU A 66 0.88 0.70 13.50
CA LEU A 66 1.76 0.20 12.46
C LEU A 66 3.23 0.17 12.91
N PHE A 67 3.66 1.03 13.84
CA PHE A 67 4.99 0.99 14.42
C PHE A 67 5.29 -0.26 15.25
N GLN A 68 4.28 -1.04 15.62
CA GLN A 68 4.49 -2.37 16.19
C GLN A 68 5.06 -3.38 15.17
N LYS A 69 4.91 -3.10 13.87
CA LYS A 69 5.30 -4.00 12.77
C LYS A 69 6.32 -3.39 11.84
N TYR A 70 6.32 -2.06 11.68
CA TYR A 70 7.14 -1.35 10.70
C TYR A 70 7.95 -0.25 11.38
N HIS A 71 9.18 -0.07 10.96
CA HIS A 71 10.03 1.01 11.45
C HIS A 71 9.68 2.36 10.79
N ARG A 72 9.15 2.31 9.58
CA ARG A 72 8.79 3.49 8.79
C ARG A 72 7.38 3.35 8.22
N VAL A 73 6.59 4.41 8.34
CA VAL A 73 5.28 4.56 7.72
C VAL A 73 5.30 5.78 6.83
N ILE A 74 4.86 5.65 5.60
CA ILE A 74 4.79 6.75 4.63
C ILE A 74 3.32 6.97 4.28
N ILE A 75 2.86 8.21 4.40
CA ILE A 75 1.54 8.64 3.96
C ILE A 75 1.75 9.58 2.78
N THR A 76 1.05 9.31 1.69
CA THR A 76 1.09 10.14 0.48
C THR A 76 -0.27 10.11 -0.21
N GLY A 77 -0.53 11.04 -1.12
CA GLY A 77 -1.66 11.00 -2.04
C GLY A 77 -1.25 10.44 -3.40
N ASP A 78 -2.20 10.05 -4.21
CA ASP A 78 -2.03 9.65 -5.61
C ASP A 78 -2.10 10.87 -6.55
N HIS A 79 -2.78 11.92 -6.14
CA HIS A 79 -2.85 13.24 -6.79
C HIS A 79 -3.12 14.34 -5.75
N GLY A 80 -3.00 15.57 -6.17
CA GLY A 80 -3.48 16.72 -5.41
C GLY A 80 -4.89 17.12 -5.83
N SER A 81 -5.46 18.12 -5.16
CA SER A 81 -6.79 18.66 -5.46
C SER A 81 -6.83 20.17 -5.31
N SER A 82 -7.78 20.80 -5.99
CA SER A 82 -7.93 22.26 -5.97
C SER A 82 -9.33 22.68 -5.54
N ARG A 83 -9.38 23.42 -4.44
CA ARG A 83 -10.59 24.11 -3.98
C ARG A 83 -10.96 25.30 -4.86
N LEU A 84 -9.96 25.96 -5.44
CA LEU A 84 -10.19 27.06 -6.34
C LEU A 84 -10.83 26.59 -7.65
N ALA A 85 -10.40 25.43 -8.17
CA ALA A 85 -11.05 24.83 -9.33
C ALA A 85 -12.51 24.49 -9.05
N ALA A 86 -12.81 23.97 -7.84
CA ALA A 86 -14.21 23.71 -7.44
C ALA A 86 -15.04 24.99 -7.32
N ARG A 87 -14.46 26.06 -6.77
CA ARG A 87 -15.14 27.36 -6.62
C ARG A 87 -15.49 28.01 -7.95
N PHE A 88 -14.64 27.86 -8.96
CA PHE A 88 -14.85 28.42 -10.30
C PHE A 88 -15.57 27.45 -11.24
N PHE A 89 -15.90 26.28 -10.78
CA PHE A 89 -16.61 25.30 -11.60
C PHE A 89 -18.08 25.65 -11.76
N HIS A 90 -18.51 25.76 -13.02
CA HIS A 90 -19.90 25.89 -13.42
C HIS A 90 -20.14 25.00 -14.65
N ALA A 91 -20.85 23.91 -14.51
CA ALA A 91 -20.95 22.85 -15.53
C ALA A 91 -21.34 23.35 -16.95
N ARG A 92 -22.17 24.38 -17.05
CA ARG A 92 -22.61 24.98 -18.32
C ARG A 92 -21.72 26.07 -18.86
N GLU A 93 -20.85 26.61 -18.02
CA GLU A 93 -19.87 27.61 -18.38
C GLU A 93 -18.56 26.92 -18.71
N GLY A 94 -17.55 27.62 -19.12
CA GLY A 94 -16.26 27.06 -19.44
C GLY A 94 -16.01 26.93 -20.93
N TYR A 95 -14.92 26.29 -21.29
CA TYR A 95 -14.46 26.19 -22.66
C TYR A 95 -15.14 25.05 -23.41
N PRO A 96 -15.41 25.23 -24.72
CA PRO A 96 -15.89 24.11 -25.53
C PRO A 96 -14.78 23.06 -25.61
N ALA A 97 -15.15 21.81 -25.42
CA ALA A 97 -14.22 20.71 -25.62
C ALA A 97 -14.00 20.48 -27.13
N PRO A 98 -12.83 20.00 -27.54
CA PRO A 98 -12.59 19.63 -28.92
C PRO A 98 -13.60 18.61 -29.45
N ALA A 99 -13.93 18.66 -30.74
CA ALA A 99 -14.80 17.70 -31.34
C ALA A 99 -14.29 16.26 -31.15
N SER A 100 -15.17 15.33 -30.84
CA SER A 100 -14.85 13.93 -30.59
C SER A 100 -13.93 13.68 -29.39
N SER A 101 -13.87 14.60 -28.42
CA SER A 101 -13.19 14.40 -27.15
C SER A 101 -14.14 13.93 -26.06
N GLN A 102 -13.61 13.20 -25.07
CA GLN A 102 -14.30 12.85 -23.85
C GLN A 102 -13.86 13.78 -22.73
N VAL A 103 -14.79 14.53 -22.16
CA VAL A 103 -14.54 15.40 -21.00
C VAL A 103 -14.54 14.58 -19.72
N CYS A 104 -13.54 14.77 -18.87
CA CYS A 104 -13.28 14.01 -17.66
C CYS A 104 -13.09 14.93 -16.44
N SER A 105 -13.17 14.36 -15.25
CA SER A 105 -12.88 15.01 -13.95
C SER A 105 -13.50 16.42 -13.87
N HIS A 106 -14.80 16.50 -13.98
CA HIS A 106 -15.56 17.77 -13.94
C HIS A 106 -15.02 18.84 -14.91
N GLY A 107 -14.57 18.39 -16.09
CA GLY A 107 -14.05 19.30 -17.11
C GLY A 107 -12.61 19.75 -16.92
N ARG A 108 -11.88 19.23 -15.93
CA ARG A 108 -10.48 19.61 -15.71
C ARG A 108 -9.56 19.17 -16.85
N PHE A 109 -9.92 18.06 -17.54
CA PHE A 109 -9.25 17.63 -18.76
C PHE A 109 -10.21 16.97 -19.74
N CYS A 110 -9.78 16.78 -20.97
CA CYS A 110 -10.46 15.91 -21.93
C CYS A 110 -9.49 15.00 -22.62
N ILE A 111 -9.97 13.81 -23.01
CA ILE A 111 -9.24 12.82 -23.79
C ILE A 111 -9.64 13.00 -25.24
N PHE A 112 -8.65 12.99 -26.15
CA PHE A 112 -8.89 13.09 -27.58
C PHE A 112 -7.95 12.20 -28.38
N ASN A 113 -8.40 11.75 -29.55
CA ASN A 113 -7.63 10.89 -30.43
C ASN A 113 -7.56 11.50 -31.84
N GLY A 114 -6.39 11.46 -32.48
CA GLY A 114 -6.22 11.69 -33.91
C GLY A 114 -6.33 13.16 -34.40
N ALA A 115 -6.83 14.10 -33.61
CA ALA A 115 -6.91 15.50 -34.00
C ALA A 115 -5.63 16.27 -33.64
N LYS A 116 -5.17 17.14 -34.55
CA LYS A 116 -4.10 18.08 -34.22
C LYS A 116 -4.74 19.24 -33.42
N ILE A 117 -4.58 19.19 -32.10
CA ILE A 117 -5.06 20.22 -31.19
C ILE A 117 -3.89 21.13 -30.83
N ILE A 118 -4.15 22.43 -30.77
CA ILE A 118 -3.20 23.43 -30.26
C ILE A 118 -3.70 23.84 -28.88
N ALA A 119 -2.92 23.53 -27.84
CA ALA A 119 -3.21 23.98 -26.49
C ALA A 119 -3.14 25.50 -26.40
N SER A 120 -4.09 26.11 -25.69
CA SER A 120 -4.01 27.52 -25.32
C SER A 120 -2.96 27.76 -24.22
N SER A 121 -2.69 29.02 -23.91
CA SER A 121 -1.69 29.38 -22.88
C SER A 121 -2.00 28.79 -21.50
N ASN A 122 -3.27 28.56 -21.18
CA ASN A 122 -3.76 27.99 -19.93
C ASN A 122 -3.93 26.46 -19.97
N GLN A 123 -3.50 25.80 -21.03
CA GLN A 123 -3.62 24.36 -21.22
C GLN A 123 -2.28 23.70 -21.50
N VAL A 124 -2.22 22.39 -21.31
CA VAL A 124 -1.10 21.52 -21.68
C VAL A 124 -1.63 20.25 -22.35
N ILE A 125 -0.85 19.69 -23.26
CA ILE A 125 -1.12 18.38 -23.86
C ILE A 125 -0.18 17.37 -23.23
N ALA A 126 -0.74 16.28 -22.72
CA ALA A 126 -0.02 15.10 -22.27
C ALA A 126 -0.40 13.88 -23.11
N LYS A 127 0.41 12.82 -23.05
CA LYS A 127 0.14 11.53 -23.70
C LYS A 127 0.41 10.41 -22.71
N ASP A 128 -0.40 9.36 -22.77
CA ASP A 128 -0.13 8.10 -22.07
C ASP A 128 0.66 7.10 -22.94
N SER A 129 0.96 5.93 -22.36
CA SER A 129 1.64 4.83 -23.05
C SER A 129 0.84 4.24 -24.21
N ASP A 130 -0.49 4.31 -24.17
CA ASP A 130 -1.39 3.79 -25.19
C ASP A 130 -1.58 4.77 -26.36
N GLY A 131 -1.02 5.97 -26.23
CA GLY A 131 -1.07 7.00 -27.26
C GLY A 131 -2.29 7.92 -27.17
N ASN A 132 -3.14 7.78 -26.14
CA ASN A 132 -4.21 8.73 -25.87
C ASN A 132 -3.62 10.10 -25.57
N GLN A 133 -4.27 11.13 -26.00
CA GLN A 133 -3.85 12.51 -25.76
C GLN A 133 -4.83 13.18 -24.81
N TYR A 134 -4.28 13.94 -23.89
CA TYR A 134 -5.02 14.66 -22.84
C TYR A 134 -4.79 16.15 -23.01
N LEU A 135 -5.86 16.92 -23.10
CA LEU A 135 -5.80 18.38 -23.03
C LEU A 135 -6.24 18.79 -21.63
N ILE A 136 -5.32 19.38 -20.86
CA ILE A 136 -5.45 19.57 -19.40
C ILE A 136 -5.32 21.07 -19.10
N PHE A 137 -6.17 21.61 -18.23
CA PHE A 137 -6.05 22.98 -17.75
C PHE A 137 -4.96 23.11 -16.67
N LYS A 138 -4.10 24.12 -16.84
CA LYS A 138 -3.05 24.50 -15.87
C LYS A 138 -3.52 25.50 -14.81
N ASN A 139 -4.64 26.13 -15.06
CA ASN A 139 -5.31 27.08 -14.17
C ASN A 139 -6.61 26.47 -13.64
N TYR A 140 -7.54 27.27 -13.15
CA TYR A 140 -8.81 26.80 -12.57
C TYR A 140 -9.96 26.72 -13.59
N ASP A 141 -9.68 26.93 -14.88
CA ASP A 141 -10.66 26.77 -15.94
C ASP A 141 -11.05 25.30 -16.15
N HIS A 142 -12.16 25.10 -16.87
CA HIS A 142 -12.69 23.78 -17.17
C HIS A 142 -13.38 23.74 -18.54
N PHE A 143 -13.58 22.54 -19.07
CA PHE A 143 -14.42 22.30 -20.24
C PHE A 143 -15.89 22.27 -19.83
N LYS A 144 -16.76 22.76 -20.72
CA LYS A 144 -18.20 22.56 -20.59
C LYS A 144 -18.51 21.08 -20.53
N GLN A 145 -19.33 20.71 -19.59
CA GLN A 145 -19.87 19.35 -19.54
C GLN A 145 -21.20 19.33 -20.31
N SER A 146 -21.31 18.41 -21.27
CA SER A 146 -22.53 18.15 -22.02
C SER A 146 -23.30 17.02 -21.36
N GLY A 147 -24.64 17.14 -21.33
CA GLY A 147 -25.48 16.03 -20.88
C GLY A 147 -26.24 16.27 -19.58
N PHE A 148 -26.02 17.38 -18.92
CA PHE A 148 -26.91 17.78 -17.82
C PHE A 148 -28.29 18.20 -18.38
N ALA A 149 -29.32 17.45 -18.01
CA ALA A 149 -30.70 17.85 -18.29
C ALA A 149 -30.98 19.16 -17.56
N ALA A 150 -31.72 20.09 -18.20
CA ALA A 150 -32.14 21.31 -17.56
C ALA A 150 -32.92 20.98 -16.29
N GLY A 151 -32.41 21.39 -15.13
CA GLY A 151 -33.02 21.13 -13.83
C GLY A 151 -32.61 19.79 -13.17
N GLY A 152 -31.62 19.10 -13.69
CA GLY A 152 -31.01 17.94 -12.97
C GLY A 152 -30.19 18.40 -11.75
N ASP A 153 -30.19 17.62 -10.68
CA ASP A 153 -29.50 17.93 -9.43
C ASP A 153 -28.00 18.18 -9.64
N ASP A 154 -27.40 17.59 -10.67
CA ASP A 154 -25.98 17.74 -11.01
C ASP A 154 -25.62 19.10 -11.66
N GLU A 155 -26.60 19.86 -12.14
CA GLU A 155 -26.35 21.15 -12.78
C GLU A 155 -25.80 22.21 -11.81
N ASN A 156 -26.21 22.09 -10.56
CA ASN A 156 -25.78 22.92 -9.44
C ASN A 156 -24.90 22.14 -8.45
N ALA A 157 -24.43 20.95 -8.83
CA ALA A 157 -23.54 20.20 -7.97
C ALA A 157 -22.30 21.05 -7.66
N GLN A 158 -22.14 21.39 -6.41
CA GLN A 158 -20.99 22.10 -5.91
C GLN A 158 -20.08 21.07 -5.25
N TYR A 159 -18.82 21.13 -5.58
CA TYR A 159 -17.80 20.22 -5.08
C TYR A 159 -16.93 20.95 -4.06
N GLY A 160 -16.47 20.25 -3.04
CA GLY A 160 -15.50 20.78 -2.08
C GLY A 160 -14.13 20.97 -2.71
N GLU A 161 -13.72 20.02 -3.54
CA GLU A 161 -12.43 20.00 -4.23
C GLU A 161 -12.58 19.32 -5.59
N LEU A 162 -11.78 19.73 -6.57
CA LEU A 162 -11.64 19.08 -7.88
C LEU A 162 -10.20 18.68 -8.12
N HIS A 163 -10.00 17.68 -8.96
CA HIS A 163 -8.69 17.19 -9.38
C HIS A 163 -8.69 16.83 -10.88
N GLY A 164 -7.53 16.44 -11.42
CA GLY A 164 -7.36 16.06 -12.82
C GLY A 164 -6.86 17.21 -13.71
N GLY A 165 -6.73 18.41 -13.19
CA GLY A 165 -6.02 19.50 -13.85
C GLY A 165 -4.52 19.46 -13.59
N ALA A 166 -3.84 20.49 -14.04
CA ALA A 166 -2.41 20.72 -13.85
C ALA A 166 -2.13 22.03 -13.11
N SER A 167 -3.05 22.47 -12.22
CA SER A 167 -2.76 23.55 -11.30
C SER A 167 -1.73 23.09 -10.25
N PRO A 168 -1.00 24.00 -9.60
CA PRO A 168 0.01 23.60 -8.61
C PRO A 168 -0.57 22.69 -7.52
N GLU A 169 -1.78 22.94 -7.04
CA GLU A 169 -2.43 22.18 -5.99
C GLU A 169 -2.80 20.77 -6.45
N GLU A 170 -3.12 20.58 -7.74
CA GLU A 170 -3.46 19.27 -8.32
C GLU A 170 -2.22 18.43 -8.61
N LEU A 171 -1.06 19.07 -8.83
CA LEU A 171 0.21 18.42 -9.13
C LEU A 171 1.07 18.14 -7.90
N LEU A 172 0.91 18.93 -6.83
CA LEU A 172 1.69 18.78 -5.61
C LEU A 172 1.04 17.74 -4.69
N VAL A 173 1.79 16.71 -4.42
CA VAL A 173 1.37 15.60 -3.55
C VAL A 173 2.20 15.63 -2.27
N PRO A 174 1.58 15.68 -1.08
CA PRO A 174 2.31 15.60 0.17
C PRO A 174 2.90 14.20 0.36
N VAL A 175 4.12 14.14 0.89
CA VAL A 175 4.73 12.90 1.36
C VAL A 175 5.12 13.09 2.81
N VAL A 176 4.43 12.41 3.71
CA VAL A 176 4.71 12.46 5.14
C VAL A 176 5.37 11.17 5.56
N VAL A 177 6.56 11.27 6.12
CA VAL A 177 7.34 10.11 6.57
C VAL A 177 7.38 10.11 8.09
N PHE A 178 6.93 9.02 8.67
CA PHE A 178 7.04 8.76 10.09
C PHE A 178 8.09 7.67 10.32
N ASP A 179 9.08 7.95 11.14
CA ASP A 179 10.08 6.98 11.58
C ASP A 179 9.86 6.66 13.05
N SER A 180 9.80 5.37 13.39
CA SER A 180 9.76 4.94 14.78
C SER A 180 11.08 5.28 15.47
N ILE A 181 11.01 5.98 16.58
CA ILE A 181 12.16 6.22 17.47
C ILE A 181 12.53 4.98 18.29
N HIS A 182 11.65 3.98 18.33
CA HIS A 182 11.88 2.73 19.03
C HIS A 182 12.32 1.66 18.04
N GLU A 183 13.28 0.85 18.45
CA GLU A 183 13.59 -0.36 17.72
C GLU A 183 12.37 -1.30 17.76
N LEU A 184 11.94 -1.79 16.60
CA LEU A 184 10.94 -2.84 16.54
C LEU A 184 11.38 -4.04 17.41
N PRO A 185 10.46 -4.63 18.17
CA PRO A 185 10.78 -5.86 18.90
C PRO A 185 11.31 -6.92 17.93
N LEU A 186 12.27 -7.68 18.39
CA LEU A 186 12.75 -8.83 17.65
C LEU A 186 11.68 -9.92 17.67
N THR A 187 11.18 -10.28 16.50
CA THR A 187 10.20 -11.35 16.32
C THR A 187 10.70 -12.39 15.35
N ALA A 188 10.19 -13.61 15.45
CA ALA A 188 10.54 -14.69 14.54
C ALA A 188 9.35 -15.61 14.26
N THR A 189 9.41 -16.26 13.10
CA THR A 189 8.41 -17.26 12.67
C THR A 189 9.12 -18.45 12.02
N TRP A 190 8.44 -19.59 11.95
CA TRP A 190 8.96 -20.74 11.21
C TRP A 190 8.66 -20.57 9.71
N LYS A 191 9.62 -20.91 8.86
CA LYS A 191 9.41 -21.02 7.41
C LYS A 191 8.39 -22.11 7.05
N LYS A 192 8.27 -23.13 7.92
CA LYS A 192 7.24 -24.17 7.86
C LYS A 192 6.86 -24.56 9.29
N ASP A 193 5.58 -24.58 9.61
CA ASP A 193 5.05 -24.91 10.94
C ASP A 193 5.16 -26.40 11.29
N SER A 194 5.41 -27.23 10.30
CA SER A 194 5.55 -28.69 10.44
C SER A 194 6.74 -29.19 9.62
N ILE A 195 7.59 -30.00 10.24
CA ILE A 195 8.75 -30.63 9.61
C ILE A 195 8.80 -32.10 9.92
N LYS A 196 9.57 -32.84 9.11
CA LYS A 196 9.82 -34.28 9.34
C LYS A 196 11.26 -34.50 9.80
N PHE A 197 11.47 -35.48 10.66
CA PHE A 197 12.80 -36.00 10.88
C PHE A 197 13.36 -36.59 9.58
N SER A 198 14.61 -36.26 9.26
CA SER A 198 15.36 -36.84 8.16
C SER A 198 16.73 -37.25 8.67
N MET A 199 17.14 -38.49 8.45
CA MET A 199 18.41 -39.04 8.94
C MET A 199 18.64 -38.74 10.44
N LYS A 200 17.62 -38.96 11.26
CA LYS A 200 17.66 -38.72 12.72
C LYS A 200 17.87 -37.25 13.12
N LYS A 201 17.50 -36.31 12.26
CA LYS A 201 17.60 -34.87 12.53
C LYS A 201 16.36 -34.14 12.07
N ALA A 202 15.92 -33.16 12.85
CA ALA A 202 14.96 -32.15 12.43
C ALA A 202 15.70 -30.87 12.04
N LYS A 203 15.34 -30.27 10.93
CA LYS A 203 16.01 -29.06 10.38
C LYS A 203 14.99 -27.97 10.08
N PRO A 204 14.33 -27.36 11.10
CA PRO A 204 13.50 -26.20 10.88
C PRO A 204 14.32 -25.00 10.44
N VAL A 205 13.67 -24.11 9.69
CA VAL A 205 14.21 -22.81 9.34
C VAL A 205 13.38 -21.75 10.05
N ILE A 206 14.05 -20.89 10.80
CA ILE A 206 13.46 -19.74 11.48
C ILE A 206 13.75 -18.46 10.69
N LEU A 207 12.75 -17.57 10.61
CA LEU A 207 12.81 -16.29 9.93
C LEU A 207 12.68 -15.18 10.96
N PHE A 208 13.66 -14.31 11.07
CA PHE A 208 13.63 -13.13 11.93
C PHE A 208 13.20 -11.89 11.14
N ASN A 209 12.46 -10.99 11.78
CA ASN A 209 12.04 -9.72 11.17
C ASN A 209 13.23 -8.77 10.93
N LYS A 210 14.33 -8.92 11.65
CA LYS A 210 15.58 -8.16 11.47
C LYS A 210 16.82 -9.07 11.58
N PRO A 211 17.99 -8.64 11.05
CA PRO A 211 19.23 -9.41 11.17
C PRO A 211 19.60 -9.72 12.62
N VAL A 212 20.06 -10.94 12.86
CA VAL A 212 20.62 -11.39 14.15
C VAL A 212 21.99 -12.00 13.94
N GLN A 213 22.87 -11.82 14.93
CA GLN A 213 24.26 -12.30 14.86
C GLN A 213 24.43 -13.68 15.50
N ASN A 214 23.67 -13.95 16.55
CA ASN A 214 23.78 -15.18 17.32
C ASN A 214 22.39 -15.75 17.60
N VAL A 215 22.22 -17.03 17.34
CA VAL A 215 20.97 -17.76 17.63
C VAL A 215 21.31 -18.99 18.45
N GLN A 216 20.60 -19.17 19.54
CA GLN A 216 20.57 -20.39 20.34
C GLN A 216 19.12 -20.91 20.33
N ALA A 217 18.96 -22.22 20.25
CA ALA A 217 17.67 -22.85 20.22
C ALA A 217 17.66 -24.12 21.02
N SER A 218 16.58 -24.40 21.76
CA SER A 218 16.38 -25.67 22.43
C SER A 218 14.96 -26.17 22.28
N LEU A 219 14.81 -27.50 22.22
CA LEU A 219 13.54 -28.23 22.28
C LEU A 219 13.55 -29.12 23.53
N GLY A 220 12.90 -28.64 24.59
CA GLY A 220 13.01 -29.30 25.89
C GLY A 220 14.47 -29.39 26.36
N SER A 221 15.00 -30.60 26.46
CA SER A 221 16.39 -30.88 26.87
C SER A 221 17.38 -30.97 25.70
N VAL A 222 16.95 -30.75 24.47
CA VAL A 222 17.80 -30.92 23.27
C VAL A 222 18.16 -29.56 22.70
N ASP A 223 19.44 -29.26 22.71
CA ASP A 223 19.97 -28.04 22.08
C ASP A 223 20.12 -28.22 20.57
N GLY A 224 19.76 -27.17 19.85
CA GLY A 224 19.88 -27.08 18.40
C GLY A 224 21.17 -26.43 17.95
N ILE A 225 21.75 -26.95 16.87
CA ILE A 225 22.89 -26.30 16.20
C ILE A 225 22.30 -25.29 15.21
N CYS A 226 22.52 -24.01 15.45
CA CYS A 226 22.01 -22.91 14.65
C CYS A 226 23.05 -22.45 13.62
N THR A 227 22.64 -22.31 12.36
CA THR A 227 23.51 -21.88 11.27
C THR A 227 22.75 -20.88 10.39
N PRO A 228 23.31 -19.67 10.11
CA PRO A 228 22.71 -18.74 9.17
C PRO A 228 22.72 -19.35 7.76
N ILE A 229 21.65 -19.16 7.00
CA ILE A 229 21.50 -19.65 5.63
C ILE A 229 21.37 -18.53 4.60
N ASP A 230 21.19 -17.33 5.06
CA ASP A 230 21.26 -16.12 4.24
C ASP A 230 22.48 -15.26 4.62
N THR A 231 22.85 -14.35 3.74
CA THR A 231 23.98 -13.41 3.96
C THR A 231 23.63 -12.25 4.89
N VAL A 232 22.35 -12.05 5.18
CA VAL A 232 21.82 -10.93 5.96
C VAL A 232 21.65 -11.29 7.43
N GLY A 233 21.58 -12.59 7.76
CA GLY A 233 21.37 -13.08 9.13
C GLY A 233 19.90 -13.06 9.56
N LYS A 234 18.97 -13.07 8.61
CA LYS A 234 17.53 -13.17 8.89
C LYS A 234 16.99 -14.58 8.85
N GLU A 235 17.60 -15.48 8.07
CA GLU A 235 17.20 -16.86 7.95
C GLU A 235 18.23 -17.78 8.62
N TRP A 236 17.78 -18.63 9.55
CA TRP A 236 18.63 -19.55 10.25
C TRP A 236 18.06 -20.96 10.20
N MET A 237 18.92 -21.92 9.85
CA MET A 237 18.61 -23.34 9.99
C MET A 237 19.02 -23.80 11.38
N ILE A 238 18.12 -24.51 12.06
CA ILE A 238 18.37 -25.12 13.36
C ILE A 238 18.37 -26.63 13.17
N VAL A 239 19.40 -27.31 13.61
CA VAL A 239 19.52 -28.76 13.52
C VAL A 239 19.36 -29.34 14.91
N PHE A 240 18.23 -30.02 15.16
CA PHE A 240 17.99 -30.77 16.37
C PHE A 240 18.31 -32.26 16.14
N SER A 241 19.04 -32.87 17.04
CA SER A 241 19.27 -34.30 17.04
C SER A 241 18.08 -35.06 17.61
N GLU A 242 17.81 -36.24 17.10
CA GLU A 242 16.71 -37.09 17.54
C GLU A 242 16.83 -37.47 19.02
N ASN A 243 15.79 -37.22 19.81
CA ASN A 243 15.61 -37.85 21.08
C ASN A 243 14.85 -39.17 20.84
N LYS A 244 15.51 -40.31 21.11
CA LYS A 244 14.99 -41.64 20.79
C LYS A 244 13.60 -41.95 21.35
N ALA A 245 13.16 -41.29 22.43
CA ALA A 245 11.86 -41.51 23.04
C ALA A 245 10.69 -40.82 22.29
N GLU A 246 10.98 -39.82 21.46
CA GLU A 246 9.99 -38.96 20.82
C GLU A 246 9.86 -39.18 19.30
N ALA A 247 10.78 -39.95 18.72
CA ALA A 247 10.89 -40.17 17.26
C ALA A 247 9.70 -40.96 16.65
N THR A 248 8.87 -41.57 17.46
CA THR A 248 7.74 -42.43 17.01
C THR A 248 6.38 -41.75 17.03
N LYS A 249 6.29 -40.49 17.50
CA LYS A 249 5.04 -39.76 17.64
C LYS A 249 5.13 -38.38 17.02
N ASN A 250 3.98 -37.87 16.54
CA ASN A 250 3.86 -36.48 16.21
C ASN A 250 3.90 -35.64 17.48
N PHE A 251 4.83 -34.72 17.60
CA PHE A 251 4.91 -33.82 18.75
C PHE A 251 4.83 -32.37 18.31
N LYS A 252 4.08 -31.59 19.08
CA LYS A 252 4.16 -30.13 19.09
C LYS A 252 5.14 -29.71 20.20
N TYR A 253 6.11 -28.94 19.83
CA TYR A 253 7.12 -28.38 20.73
C TYR A 253 6.96 -26.89 20.83
N ASP A 254 7.20 -26.35 22.01
CA ASP A 254 7.39 -24.92 22.26
C ASP A 254 8.91 -24.66 22.40
N PRO A 255 9.59 -24.32 21.30
CA PRO A 255 11.02 -24.13 21.35
C PRO A 255 11.38 -22.85 22.08
N ILE A 256 12.49 -22.89 22.79
CA ILE A 256 13.11 -21.68 23.36
C ILE A 256 14.13 -21.18 22.34
N ILE A 257 13.92 -19.96 21.87
CA ILE A 257 14.83 -19.29 20.94
C ILE A 257 15.43 -18.06 21.65
N ILE A 258 16.77 -18.00 21.64
CA ILE A 258 17.50 -16.83 22.13
C ILE A 258 18.27 -16.26 20.95
N ALA A 259 17.98 -15.02 20.57
CA ALA A 259 18.69 -14.33 19.50
C ALA A 259 19.32 -13.04 20.05
N ASP A 260 20.62 -12.88 19.84
CA ASP A 260 21.43 -11.78 20.37
C ASP A 260 21.21 -11.54 21.88
N GLY A 261 21.11 -12.64 22.64
CA GLY A 261 20.91 -12.62 24.09
C GLY A 261 19.48 -12.32 24.57
N LYS A 262 18.51 -12.16 23.66
CA LYS A 262 17.09 -11.92 23.99
C LYS A 262 16.25 -13.15 23.68
N VAL A 263 15.33 -13.50 24.57
CA VAL A 263 14.34 -14.55 24.31
C VAL A 263 13.35 -14.05 23.26
N VAL A 264 13.17 -14.85 22.20
CA VAL A 264 12.25 -14.57 21.11
C VAL A 264 11.11 -15.58 21.13
N HIS A 265 9.88 -15.10 21.27
CA HIS A 265 8.71 -15.96 21.22
C HIS A 265 8.45 -16.38 19.76
N VAL A 266 8.28 -17.69 19.57
CA VAL A 266 7.95 -18.31 18.29
C VAL A 266 6.74 -19.22 18.45
N PRO A 267 5.95 -19.43 17.38
CA PRO A 267 4.86 -20.43 17.42
C PRO A 267 5.41 -21.83 17.70
N SER A 268 4.55 -22.70 18.27
CA SER A 268 4.89 -24.12 18.44
C SER A 268 5.27 -24.75 17.10
N LEU A 269 6.27 -25.63 17.12
CA LEU A 269 6.75 -26.37 15.96
C LEU A 269 6.28 -27.82 16.01
N GLU A 270 5.58 -28.29 14.97
CA GLU A 270 5.21 -29.70 14.84
C GLU A 270 6.36 -30.49 14.20
N ILE A 271 6.84 -31.50 14.89
CA ILE A 271 7.85 -32.43 14.35
C ILE A 271 7.20 -33.81 14.16
N LYS A 272 7.16 -34.26 12.91
CA LYS A 272 6.61 -35.55 12.50
C LYS A 272 7.74 -36.57 12.44
N PRO A 273 7.47 -37.85 12.84
CA PRO A 273 8.46 -38.90 12.69
C PRO A 273 8.86 -39.06 11.22
N ALA A 274 10.08 -39.51 10.97
CA ALA A 274 10.44 -39.99 9.66
C ALA A 274 9.48 -41.14 9.31
N LEU A 275 8.96 -41.16 8.08
CA LEU A 275 8.23 -42.33 7.58
C LEU A 275 9.18 -43.53 7.60
N GLY A 276 9.22 -44.22 8.70
CA GLY A 276 10.00 -45.40 8.92
C GLY A 276 9.06 -46.61 8.91
N GLY A 277 9.34 -47.53 8.03
CA GLY A 277 8.89 -48.88 8.09
C GLY A 277 7.35 -49.06 8.03
N GLY A 278 6.79 -49.27 6.87
CA GLY A 278 5.47 -49.82 6.79
C GLY A 278 5.36 -51.06 7.69
N ASP A 279 4.31 -51.11 8.47
CA ASP A 279 3.76 -52.37 8.93
C ASP A 279 3.45 -53.20 7.69
N PHE A 280 4.40 -54.02 7.31
CA PHE A 280 4.09 -55.21 6.54
C PHE A 280 3.52 -56.21 7.55
N ASP A 281 2.20 -56.15 7.79
CA ASP A 281 1.47 -57.28 8.30
C ASP A 281 1.46 -58.36 7.20
N LEU A 282 2.19 -59.42 7.44
CA LEU A 282 2.08 -60.67 6.72
C LEU A 282 0.86 -61.42 7.23
#